data_527f88aa3ed06dc7f4998dd0eee9200b
#
_entry.id   527f88aa3ed06dc7f4998dd0eee9200b
#
_cell.length_a   1.000
_cell.length_b   1.000
_cell.length_c   1.000
_cell.angle_alpha   90.00
_cell.angle_beta   90.00
_cell.angle_gamma   90.00
#
_symmetry.space_group_name_H-M   'P 1'
#
loop_
_entity.id
_entity.type
_entity.pdbx_description
1 polymer ?
#
loop_
_entity_poly.entity_id
_entity_poly.type
_entity_poly.pdbx_seq_one_letter_code
_entity_poly.pdbx_strand_id
1 'polypeptide(L)' 'MTKKTDIVKEAIKTGDFKKALRIAKDFRINVTKEQRERMARAYECIVHPEFYRQIGFDVMETINLGERTVALLYGE' A
#
# COMPACT_ATOMS: atom_id res chain seq x y z
N MET A 1 8.11 16.48 15.74
CA MET A 1 7.96 16.29 14.30
C MET A 1 7.44 14.90 14.01
N THR A 2 6.37 14.78 13.25
CA THR A 2 5.76 13.49 12.95
C THR A 2 6.54 12.78 11.84
N LYS A 3 6.96 11.55 12.10
CA LYS A 3 7.67 10.74 11.11
C LYS A 3 6.68 10.16 10.10
N LYS A 4 7.12 9.92 8.87
CA LYS A 4 6.28 9.30 7.85
C LYS A 4 5.76 7.93 8.29
N THR A 5 6.57 7.18 9.03
CA THR A 5 6.16 5.89 9.58
C THR A 5 4.97 6.03 10.51
N ASP A 6 4.96 7.07 11.34
CA ASP A 6 3.85 7.32 12.25
C ASP A 6 2.58 7.71 11.50
N ILE A 7 2.73 8.44 10.39
CA ILE A 7 1.59 8.80 9.54
C ILE A 7 0.98 7.54 8.92
N VAL A 8 1.82 6.61 8.46
CA VAL A 8 1.36 5.34 7.91
C VAL A 8 0.63 4.52 8.97
N LYS A 9 1.17 4.42 10.17
CA LYS A 9 0.53 3.69 11.27
C LYS A 9 -0.83 4.28 11.61
N GLU A 10 -0.92 5.60 11.65
CA GLU A 10 -2.18 6.28 11.93
C GLU A 10 -3.20 6.03 10.82
N ALA A 11 -2.76 6.08 9.56
CA ALA A 11 -3.64 5.81 8.43
C ALA A 11 -4.19 4.38 8.48
N ILE A 12 -3.37 3.40 8.87
CA ILE A 12 -3.81 2.02 9.02
C ILE A 12 -4.86 1.91 10.13
N LYS A 13 -4.64 2.56 11.26
CA LYS A 13 -5.59 2.55 12.38
C LYS A 13 -6.95 3.09 11.99
N THR A 14 -6.98 4.14 11.17
CA THR A 14 -8.23 4.76 10.74
C THR A 14 -8.83 4.09 9.51
N GLY A 15 -8.17 3.06 8.97
CA GLY A 15 -8.64 2.35 7.79
C GLY A 15 -8.36 3.08 6.48
N ASP A 16 -7.51 4.10 6.49
CA ASP A 16 -7.16 4.86 5.30
C ASP A 16 -5.98 4.20 4.58
N PHE A 17 -6.22 3.04 3.99
CA PHE A 17 -5.16 2.29 3.32
C PHE A 17 -4.63 2.99 2.06
N LYS A 18 -5.45 3.81 1.40
CA LYS A 18 -5.00 4.58 0.25
C LYS A 18 -3.85 5.51 0.65
N LYS A 19 -4.02 6.23 1.76
CA LYS A 19 -2.99 7.12 2.28
C LYS A 19 -1.77 6.34 2.76
N ALA A 20 -2.01 5.23 3.49
CA ALA A 20 -0.93 4.39 3.99
C ALA A 20 -0.07 3.86 2.84
N LEU A 21 -0.70 3.33 1.80
CA LEU A 21 0.01 2.80 0.64
C LEU A 21 0.74 3.89 -0.14
N ARG A 22 0.12 5.06 -0.28
CA ARG A 22 0.73 6.17 -0.99
C ARG A 22 2.07 6.58 -0.37
N ILE A 23 2.14 6.58 0.94
CA ILE A 23 3.34 6.97 1.66
C ILE A 23 4.33 5.81 1.73
N ALA A 24 3.84 4.63 2.11
CA ALA A 24 4.70 3.47 2.35
C ALA A 24 5.37 2.92 1.09
N LYS A 25 4.76 3.08 -0.08
CA LYS A 25 5.32 2.57 -1.32
C LYS A 25 6.69 3.16 -1.67
N ASP A 26 7.03 4.29 -1.08
CA ASP A 26 8.32 4.95 -1.31
C ASP A 26 9.35 4.62 -0.24
N PHE A 27 8.98 3.87 0.78
CA PHE A 27 9.90 3.49 1.84
C PHE A 27 10.90 2.44 1.34
N ARG A 28 12.17 2.58 1.76
CA ARG A 28 13.24 1.68 1.34
C ARG A 28 13.91 0.97 2.50
N ILE A 29 13.87 1.54 3.71
CA ILE A 29 14.49 0.95 4.89
C ILE A 29 13.57 -0.13 5.44
N ASN A 30 14.14 -1.34 5.63
CA ASN A 30 13.44 -2.51 6.15
C ASN A 30 12.26 -2.97 5.29
N VAL A 31 12.27 -2.60 3.99
CA VAL A 31 11.24 -3.00 3.04
C VAL A 31 11.93 -3.63 1.83
N THR A 32 11.53 -4.84 1.49
CA THR A 32 12.09 -5.52 0.33
C THR A 32 11.53 -4.90 -0.95
N LYS A 33 12.25 -5.13 -2.06
CA LYS A 33 11.79 -4.69 -3.37
C LYS A 33 10.40 -5.27 -3.68
N GLU A 34 10.20 -6.56 -3.37
CA GLU A 34 8.93 -7.24 -3.59
C GLU A 34 7.79 -6.61 -2.79
N GLN A 35 8.03 -6.32 -1.51
CA GLN A 35 7.04 -5.66 -0.67
C GLN A 35 6.69 -4.28 -1.20
N ARG A 36 7.69 -3.52 -1.62
CA ARG A 36 7.50 -2.19 -2.18
C ARG A 36 6.69 -2.25 -3.46
N GLU A 37 6.96 -3.22 -4.33
CA GLU A 37 6.19 -3.41 -5.56
C GLU A 37 4.73 -3.76 -5.29
N ARG A 38 4.47 -4.59 -4.28
CA ARG A 38 3.09 -4.92 -3.88
C ARG A 38 2.33 -3.70 -3.42
N MET A 39 2.97 -2.87 -2.60
CA MET A 39 2.35 -1.64 -2.09
C MET A 39 2.10 -0.65 -3.23
N ALA A 40 3.07 -0.47 -4.12
CA ALA A 40 2.93 0.44 -5.25
C ALA A 40 1.82 -0.01 -6.20
N ARG A 41 1.77 -1.31 -6.50
CA ARG A 41 0.75 -1.86 -7.39
C ARG A 41 -0.65 -1.72 -6.78
N ALA A 42 -0.77 -1.97 -5.48
CA ALA A 42 -2.04 -1.81 -4.79
C ALA A 42 -2.52 -0.37 -4.85
N TYR A 43 -1.63 0.58 -4.62
CA TYR A 43 -1.96 2.00 -4.71
C TYR A 43 -2.45 2.36 -6.12
N GLU A 44 -1.73 1.91 -7.15
CA GLU A 44 -2.13 2.16 -8.54
C GLU A 44 -3.49 1.57 -8.86
N CYS A 45 -3.79 0.37 -8.34
CA CYS A 45 -5.10 -0.25 -8.54
C CYS A 45 -6.22 0.54 -7.85
N ILE A 46 -5.94 1.20 -6.74
CA ILE A 46 -6.92 2.06 -6.07
C ILE A 46 -7.20 3.30 -6.90
N VAL A 47 -6.15 3.90 -7.47
CA VAL A 47 -6.25 5.16 -8.23
C VAL A 47 -6.76 4.93 -9.65
N HIS A 48 -6.32 3.84 -10.29
CA HIS A 48 -6.67 3.53 -11.68
C HIS A 48 -7.21 2.11 -11.83
N PRO A 49 -8.34 1.77 -11.19
CA PRO A 49 -8.82 0.40 -11.17
C PRO A 49 -9.20 -0.13 -12.56
N GLU A 50 -9.79 0.70 -13.40
CA GLU A 50 -10.23 0.25 -14.73
C GLU A 50 -9.05 -0.09 -15.64
N PHE A 51 -7.99 0.70 -15.57
CA PHE A 51 -6.80 0.45 -16.36
C PHE A 51 -6.21 -0.94 -16.05
N TYR A 52 -6.05 -1.23 -14.76
CA TYR A 52 -5.48 -2.52 -14.34
C TYR A 52 -6.41 -3.69 -14.61
N ARG A 53 -7.71 -3.47 -14.50
CA ARG A 53 -8.69 -4.50 -14.85
C ARG A 53 -8.62 -4.86 -16.32
N GLN A 54 -8.45 -3.87 -17.19
CA GLN A 54 -8.36 -4.08 -18.63
C GLN A 54 -7.12 -4.89 -19.03
N ILE A 55 -6.03 -4.72 -18.33
CA ILE A 55 -4.79 -5.44 -18.63
C ILE A 55 -4.68 -6.77 -17.89
N GLY A 56 -5.75 -7.21 -17.25
CA GLY A 56 -5.84 -8.56 -16.70
C GLY A 56 -5.53 -8.72 -15.22
N PHE A 57 -5.40 -7.64 -14.47
CA PHE A 57 -5.18 -7.72 -13.03
C PHE A 57 -6.48 -7.96 -12.28
N ASP A 58 -6.40 -8.80 -11.25
CA ASP A 58 -7.46 -8.88 -10.26
C ASP A 58 -7.27 -7.72 -9.29
N VAL A 59 -8.00 -6.64 -9.52
CA VAL A 59 -7.83 -5.38 -8.78
C VAL A 59 -8.07 -5.59 -7.29
N MET A 60 -9.14 -6.30 -6.92
CA MET A 60 -9.45 -6.51 -5.50
C MET A 60 -8.38 -7.32 -4.80
N GLU A 61 -7.90 -8.38 -5.43
CA GLU A 61 -6.84 -9.21 -4.84
C GLU A 61 -5.54 -8.42 -4.72
N THR A 62 -5.20 -7.64 -5.73
CA THR A 62 -3.99 -6.81 -5.72
C THR A 62 -4.04 -5.78 -4.60
N ILE A 63 -5.19 -5.12 -4.42
CA ILE A 63 -5.38 -4.15 -3.34
C ILE A 63 -5.26 -4.84 -1.99
N ASN A 64 -5.92 -5.98 -1.82
CA ASN A 64 -5.87 -6.74 -0.56
C ASN A 64 -4.44 -7.16 -0.22
N LEU A 65 -3.67 -7.60 -1.19
CA LEU A 65 -2.29 -8.01 -0.98
C LEU A 65 -1.43 -6.83 -0.52
N GLY A 66 -1.62 -5.66 -1.11
CA GLY A 66 -0.92 -4.45 -0.70
C GLY A 66 -1.31 -4.01 0.70
N GLU A 67 -2.60 -4.07 1.03
CA GLU A 67 -3.08 -3.73 2.36
C GLU A 67 -2.49 -4.65 3.42
N ARG A 68 -2.45 -5.95 3.13
CA ARG A 68 -1.82 -6.92 4.04
C ARG A 68 -0.34 -6.63 4.21
N THR A 69 0.34 -6.27 3.13
CA THR A 69 1.77 -5.99 3.17
C THR A 69 2.06 -4.77 4.04
N VAL A 70 1.33 -3.67 3.85
CA VAL A 70 1.55 -2.46 4.64
C VAL A 70 1.16 -2.68 6.10
N ALA A 71 0.10 -3.44 6.35
CA ALA A 71 -0.32 -3.75 7.71
C ALA A 71 0.72 -4.64 8.43
N LEU A 72 1.31 -5.60 7.70
CA LEU A 72 2.35 -6.46 8.26
C LEU A 72 3.60 -5.66 8.63
N LEU A 73 3.96 -4.67 7.81
CA LEU A 73 5.17 -3.88 8.01
C LEU A 73 5.00 -2.81 9.09
N TYR A 74 3.84 -2.15 9.16
CA TYR A 74 3.63 -0.96 9.98
C TYR A 74 2.41 -1.04 10.89
N GLY A 75 1.53 -1.99 10.68
CA GLY A 75 0.39 -2.21 11.55
C GLY A 75 0.83 -2.95 12.82
N GLU A 76 0.19 -2.67 13.92
CA GLU A 76 0.46 -3.37 15.17
C GLU A 76 -0.57 -4.44 15.43
#